data_5c9a93d4965611173b759ae35c88ce39
#
_entry.id   5c9a93d4965611173b759ae35c88ce39
#
_cell.length_a   1.000
_cell.length_b   1.000
_cell.length_c   1.000
_cell.angle_alpha   90.00
_cell.angle_beta   90.00
_cell.angle_gamma   90.00
#
_symmetry.space_group_name_H-M   'P 1'
#
loop_
_entity.id
_entity.type
_entity.pdbx_description
1 polymer ?
#
loop_
_entity_poly.entity_id
_entity_poly.type
_entity_poly.pdbx_seq_one_letter_code
_entity_poly.pdbx_strand_id
1 'polypeptide(L)'
;MKTATNDVSQLFDLLHQNVQSFLQSDKYRQYLTTMSRFHRYSARNSLLILLQNPDASYVAGFQHWKNAFQRFVRKGEHGIQIIGYRPQKISVKENVHDMHGNIIYGADGQPQTRVATRIIPRYYPCYVFDVSQTDGKPLPELAPELTGDVHRFEQYFEAIKACSPFPVSIENFAGTAKGVCDLATQSIRIKPNMGQTQTLKTLIHETAHALLHSSPEARDLDRPTKEVEAESTAFIICAHYEIDTSDYSFPYVATCLLYTSPSPRDGLLSR
;
A
#
# COMPACT_ATOMS: atom_id res chain seq x y z
N MET A 1 5.35 -6.17 -32.06
CA MET A 1 6.50 -6.08 -31.16
C MET A 1 6.40 -4.75 -30.41
N LYS A 2 5.98 -4.77 -29.13
CA LYS A 2 6.04 -3.56 -28.29
C LYS A 2 7.50 -3.40 -27.85
N THR A 3 8.15 -2.35 -28.31
CA THR A 3 9.49 -1.94 -27.88
C THR A 3 9.46 -1.77 -26.36
N ALA A 4 10.34 -2.49 -25.66
CA ALA A 4 10.55 -2.31 -24.25
C ALA A 4 11.01 -0.87 -24.03
N THR A 5 10.20 -0.09 -23.36
CA THR A 5 10.48 1.31 -23.07
C THR A 5 11.40 1.41 -21.87
N ASN A 6 12.58 1.99 -22.09
CA ASN A 6 13.53 2.28 -21.03
C ASN A 6 13.19 3.59 -20.25
N ASP A 7 12.00 4.13 -20.43
CA ASP A 7 11.60 5.41 -19.87
C ASP A 7 10.51 5.24 -18.82
N VAL A 8 10.82 5.65 -17.60
CA VAL A 8 9.88 5.66 -16.46
C VAL A 8 8.69 6.59 -16.73
N SER A 9 8.84 7.63 -17.55
CA SER A 9 7.74 8.54 -17.89
C SER A 9 6.56 7.81 -18.52
N GLN A 10 6.82 6.83 -19.40
CA GLN A 10 5.76 6.04 -20.03
C GLN A 10 5.01 5.12 -19.05
N LEU A 11 5.67 4.67 -18.00
CA LEU A 11 4.97 3.93 -16.92
C LEU A 11 4.07 4.85 -16.11
N PHE A 12 4.48 6.09 -15.88
CA PHE A 12 3.63 7.09 -15.25
C PHE A 12 2.45 7.48 -16.16
N ASP A 13 2.66 7.63 -17.44
CA ASP A 13 1.58 7.90 -18.41
C ASP A 13 0.56 6.76 -18.44
N LEU A 14 1.03 5.51 -18.43
CA LEU A 14 0.17 4.33 -18.34
C LEU A 14 -0.68 4.35 -17.04
N LEU A 15 -0.07 4.71 -15.92
CA LEU A 15 -0.78 4.87 -14.65
C LEU A 15 -1.85 5.97 -14.73
N HIS A 16 -1.49 7.17 -15.22
CA HIS A 16 -2.42 8.30 -15.33
C HIS A 16 -3.61 8.01 -16.24
N GLN A 17 -3.38 7.40 -17.39
CA GLN A 17 -4.45 7.07 -18.35
C GLN A 17 -5.45 6.07 -17.81
N ASN A 18 -5.04 5.22 -16.86
CA ASN A 18 -5.86 4.14 -16.36
C ASN A 18 -6.52 4.43 -15.00
N VAL A 19 -6.04 5.43 -14.23
CA VAL A 19 -6.58 5.73 -12.90
C VAL A 19 -8.10 5.95 -12.91
N GLN A 20 -8.62 6.73 -13.84
CA GLN A 20 -10.07 7.00 -13.91
C GLN A 20 -10.92 5.74 -14.20
N SER A 21 -10.38 4.80 -14.97
CA SER A 21 -11.10 3.55 -15.29
C SER A 21 -11.17 2.58 -14.10
N PHE A 22 -10.33 2.78 -13.08
CA PHE A 22 -10.31 1.97 -11.86
C PHE A 22 -11.40 2.36 -10.85
N LEU A 23 -12.00 3.53 -10.99
CA LEU A 23 -13.10 3.97 -10.12
C LEU A 23 -14.41 3.19 -10.35
N GLN A 24 -14.47 2.33 -11.38
CA GLN A 24 -15.56 1.36 -11.55
C GLN A 24 -15.37 0.18 -10.59
N SER A 25 -16.43 -0.23 -9.89
CA SER A 25 -16.40 -1.20 -8.77
C SER A 25 -15.62 -2.49 -9.07
N ASP A 26 -15.81 -3.12 -10.24
CA ASP A 26 -15.15 -4.39 -10.57
C ASP A 26 -13.64 -4.24 -10.77
N LYS A 27 -13.20 -3.15 -11.42
CA LYS A 27 -11.79 -2.87 -11.59
C LYS A 27 -11.11 -2.49 -10.28
N TYR A 28 -11.81 -1.75 -9.43
CA TYR A 28 -11.31 -1.41 -8.11
C TYR A 28 -11.16 -2.66 -7.24
N ARG A 29 -12.11 -3.59 -7.29
CA ARG A 29 -12.02 -4.91 -6.65
C ARG A 29 -10.77 -5.68 -7.11
N GLN A 30 -10.58 -5.82 -8.43
CA GLN A 30 -9.39 -6.48 -8.97
C GLN A 30 -8.09 -5.84 -8.47
N TYR A 31 -8.06 -4.52 -8.40
CA TYR A 31 -6.92 -3.77 -7.86
C TYR A 31 -6.65 -4.08 -6.40
N LEU A 32 -7.67 -4.05 -5.54
CA LEU A 32 -7.51 -4.38 -4.11
C LEU A 32 -7.07 -5.84 -3.91
N THR A 33 -7.63 -6.77 -4.68
CA THR A 33 -7.21 -8.18 -4.67
C THR A 33 -5.74 -8.31 -5.14
N THR A 34 -5.34 -7.56 -6.15
CA THR A 34 -3.94 -7.53 -6.60
C THR A 34 -3.03 -6.95 -5.51
N MET A 35 -3.43 -5.88 -4.84
CA MET A 35 -2.66 -5.32 -3.73
C MET A 35 -2.51 -6.30 -2.56
N SER A 36 -3.52 -7.10 -2.25
CA SER A 36 -3.43 -8.12 -1.19
C SER A 36 -2.40 -9.21 -1.52
N ARG A 37 -2.29 -9.60 -2.79
CA ARG A 37 -1.28 -10.54 -3.27
C ARG A 37 0.12 -9.93 -3.28
N PHE A 38 0.22 -8.65 -3.65
CA PHE A 38 1.48 -7.95 -3.87
C PHE A 38 1.80 -6.91 -2.79
N HIS A 39 1.49 -7.21 -1.54
CA HIS A 39 1.68 -6.31 -0.38
C HIS A 39 3.13 -5.79 -0.20
N ARG A 40 4.13 -6.43 -0.80
CA ARG A 40 5.54 -5.97 -0.81
C ARG A 40 5.84 -4.95 -1.90
N TYR A 41 4.91 -4.71 -2.80
CA TYR A 41 5.03 -3.72 -3.87
C TYR A 41 4.25 -2.46 -3.49
N SER A 42 4.71 -1.31 -4.00
CA SER A 42 3.92 -0.08 -3.86
C SER A 42 2.60 -0.18 -4.61
N ALA A 43 1.61 0.59 -4.20
CA ALA A 43 0.32 0.67 -4.89
C ALA A 43 0.47 0.91 -6.41
N ARG A 44 1.40 1.78 -6.80
CA ARG A 44 1.71 2.06 -8.22
C ARG A 44 2.24 0.82 -8.95
N ASN A 45 3.15 0.08 -8.33
CA ASN A 45 3.69 -1.13 -8.94
C ASN A 45 2.65 -2.26 -8.96
N SER A 46 1.80 -2.40 -7.95
CA SER A 46 0.68 -3.34 -7.99
C SER A 46 -0.29 -3.04 -9.13
N LEU A 47 -0.55 -1.76 -9.38
CA LEU A 47 -1.35 -1.32 -10.54
C LEU A 47 -0.65 -1.63 -11.88
N LEU A 48 0.65 -1.37 -12.00
CA LEU A 48 1.42 -1.72 -13.21
C LEU A 48 1.43 -3.23 -13.48
N ILE A 49 1.51 -4.05 -12.43
CA ILE A 49 1.41 -5.52 -12.54
C ILE A 49 0.03 -5.91 -13.06
N LEU A 50 -1.04 -5.42 -12.44
CA LEU A 50 -2.41 -5.70 -12.85
C LEU A 50 -2.69 -5.31 -14.31
N LEU A 51 -2.22 -4.13 -14.74
CA LEU A 51 -2.44 -3.63 -16.10
C LEU A 51 -1.73 -4.47 -17.17
N GLN A 52 -0.59 -5.08 -16.85
CA GLN A 52 0.22 -5.84 -17.79
C GLN A 52 -0.06 -7.35 -17.72
N ASN A 53 -0.41 -7.86 -16.54
CA ASN A 53 -0.78 -9.26 -16.31
C ASN A 53 -1.84 -9.35 -15.21
N PRO A 54 -3.14 -9.31 -15.55
CA PRO A 54 -4.23 -9.38 -14.58
C PRO A 54 -4.27 -10.70 -13.79
N ASP A 55 -3.75 -11.79 -14.37
CA ASP A 55 -3.76 -13.12 -13.77
C ASP A 55 -2.50 -13.40 -12.92
N ALA A 56 -1.60 -12.42 -12.79
CA ALA A 56 -0.40 -12.59 -11.99
C ALA A 56 -0.75 -12.97 -10.54
N SER A 57 -0.06 -14.00 -10.03
CA SER A 57 -0.29 -14.54 -8.69
C SER A 57 0.88 -14.27 -7.75
N TYR A 58 2.10 -14.43 -8.22
CA TYR A 58 3.32 -14.16 -7.46
C TYR A 58 4.42 -13.67 -8.40
N VAL A 59 4.91 -12.45 -8.18
CA VAL A 59 5.92 -11.85 -9.04
C VAL A 59 7.24 -11.59 -8.30
N ALA A 60 8.36 -11.82 -8.98
CA ALA A 60 9.68 -11.50 -8.46
C ALA A 60 10.65 -11.17 -9.59
N GLY A 61 11.74 -10.48 -9.24
CA GLY A 61 12.82 -10.19 -10.17
C GLY A 61 13.56 -11.47 -10.59
N PHE A 62 14.16 -11.46 -11.80
CA PHE A 62 14.86 -12.59 -12.39
C PHE A 62 15.86 -13.27 -11.44
N GLN A 63 16.72 -12.47 -10.81
CA GLN A 63 17.73 -12.99 -9.86
C GLN A 63 17.10 -13.53 -8.57
N HIS A 64 15.98 -12.95 -8.15
CA HIS A 64 15.29 -13.40 -6.96
C HIS A 64 14.65 -14.77 -7.16
N TRP A 65 14.05 -15.00 -8.33
CA TRP A 65 13.57 -16.33 -8.72
C TRP A 65 14.66 -17.37 -8.63
N LYS A 66 15.84 -17.08 -9.17
CA LYS A 66 16.98 -17.99 -9.19
C LYS A 66 17.55 -18.25 -7.78
N ASN A 67 17.82 -17.19 -7.03
CA ASN A 67 18.61 -17.28 -5.80
C ASN A 67 17.77 -17.69 -4.58
N ALA A 68 16.56 -17.13 -4.46
CA ALA A 68 15.70 -17.38 -3.30
C ALA A 68 14.77 -18.58 -3.48
N PHE A 69 14.22 -18.77 -4.69
CA PHE A 69 13.21 -19.81 -4.96
C PHE A 69 13.73 -21.00 -5.73
N GLN A 70 14.99 -20.94 -6.24
CA GLN A 70 15.56 -22.00 -7.10
C GLN A 70 14.66 -22.30 -8.32
N ARG A 71 14.08 -21.21 -8.88
CA ARG A 71 13.25 -21.23 -10.08
C ARG A 71 13.90 -20.39 -11.18
N PHE A 72 13.61 -20.71 -12.41
CA PHE A 72 14.20 -20.08 -13.58
C PHE A 72 13.11 -19.57 -14.50
N VAL A 73 13.23 -18.31 -14.90
CA VAL A 73 12.33 -17.74 -15.91
C VAL A 73 12.57 -18.46 -17.24
N ARG A 74 11.50 -18.93 -17.86
CA ARG A 74 11.60 -19.64 -19.14
C ARG A 74 12.12 -18.72 -20.25
N LYS A 75 12.84 -19.31 -21.18
CA LYS A 75 13.37 -18.57 -22.35
C LYS A 75 12.20 -18.04 -23.19
N GLY A 76 12.27 -16.76 -23.55
CA GLY A 76 11.25 -16.10 -24.36
C GLY A 76 10.13 -15.41 -23.58
N GLU A 77 10.09 -15.55 -22.26
CA GLU A 77 9.09 -14.85 -21.43
C GLU A 77 9.33 -13.34 -21.41
N HIS A 78 8.25 -12.58 -21.39
CA HIS A 78 8.27 -11.13 -21.32
C HIS A 78 8.02 -10.67 -19.87
N GLY A 79 8.98 -9.92 -19.32
CA GLY A 79 8.84 -9.42 -17.95
C GLY A 79 7.79 -8.31 -17.85
N ILE A 80 7.13 -8.25 -16.71
CA ILE A 80 6.23 -7.18 -16.30
C ILE A 80 7.10 -6.00 -15.88
N GLN A 81 6.90 -4.84 -16.49
CA GLN A 81 7.70 -3.65 -16.22
C GLN A 81 7.13 -2.88 -15.02
N ILE A 82 7.99 -2.61 -14.05
CA ILE A 82 7.65 -1.86 -12.84
C ILE A 82 8.67 -0.77 -12.57
N ILE A 83 8.37 0.11 -11.60
CA ILE A 83 9.24 1.21 -11.19
C ILE A 83 10.13 0.74 -10.02
N GLY A 84 11.43 0.65 -10.28
CA GLY A 84 12.44 0.43 -9.24
C GLY A 84 12.87 1.73 -8.59
N TYR A 85 13.28 1.65 -7.33
CA TYR A 85 13.81 2.77 -6.56
C TYR A 85 15.25 2.48 -6.11
N ARG A 86 16.17 3.39 -6.44
CA ARG A 86 17.57 3.31 -6.02
C ARG A 86 18.05 4.67 -5.57
N PRO A 87 18.12 4.94 -4.27
CA PRO A 87 18.63 6.22 -3.79
C PRO A 87 20.09 6.40 -4.18
N GLN A 88 20.42 7.58 -4.72
CA GLN A 88 21.78 7.95 -5.05
C GLN A 88 22.29 8.97 -4.05
N LYS A 89 23.44 8.68 -3.43
CA LYS A 89 24.17 9.64 -2.62
C LYS A 89 24.98 10.56 -3.54
N ILE A 90 24.78 11.85 -3.42
CA ILE A 90 25.58 12.87 -4.09
C ILE A 90 26.25 13.79 -3.07
N SER A 91 27.47 14.23 -3.39
CA SER A 91 28.13 15.26 -2.62
C SER A 91 27.78 16.62 -3.21
N VAL A 92 27.22 17.50 -2.40
CA VAL A 92 26.89 18.89 -2.77
C VAL A 92 27.68 19.85 -1.90
N LYS A 93 28.11 20.96 -2.47
CA LYS A 93 28.68 22.06 -1.68
C LYS A 93 27.51 22.89 -1.16
N GLU A 94 27.44 23.07 0.13
CA GLU A 94 26.46 23.91 0.80
C GLU A 94 27.16 25.04 1.53
N ASN A 95 26.57 26.23 1.52
CA ASN A 95 27.09 27.36 2.31
C ASN A 95 27.00 27.03 3.81
N VAL A 96 27.99 27.44 4.57
CA VAL A 96 27.97 27.34 6.02
C VAL A 96 27.16 28.50 6.56
N HIS A 97 26.25 28.22 7.47
CA HIS A 97 25.38 29.23 8.12
C HIS A 97 25.71 29.32 9.60
N ASP A 98 25.60 30.54 10.18
CA ASP A 98 25.69 30.76 11.61
C ASP A 98 24.41 30.31 12.34
N MET A 99 24.36 30.47 13.66
CA MET A 99 23.21 30.09 14.48
C MET A 99 21.95 30.94 14.21
N HIS A 100 22.08 32.03 13.45
CA HIS A 100 20.98 32.90 13.01
C HIS A 100 20.55 32.65 11.57
N GLY A 101 21.18 31.67 10.87
CA GLY A 101 20.86 31.32 9.49
C GLY A 101 21.55 32.17 8.42
N ASN A 102 22.49 33.05 8.80
CA ASN A 102 23.25 33.87 7.85
C ASN A 102 24.44 33.11 7.29
N ILE A 103 24.78 33.37 6.01
CA ILE A 103 25.94 32.76 5.36
C ILE A 103 27.23 33.29 6.00
N ILE A 104 28.14 32.38 6.37
CA ILE A 104 29.47 32.72 6.87
C ILE A 104 30.39 32.93 5.67
N TYR A 105 31.10 34.06 5.65
CA TYR A 105 32.10 34.40 4.63
C TYR A 105 33.53 34.20 5.14
N GLY A 106 34.41 33.76 4.26
CA GLY A 106 35.81 33.68 4.53
C GLY A 106 36.55 35.04 4.54
N ALA A 107 37.82 35.07 4.92
CA ALA A 107 38.62 36.28 4.86
C ALA A 107 38.81 36.83 3.43
N ASP A 108 38.60 36.02 2.44
CA ASP A 108 38.61 36.34 0.99
C ASP A 108 37.29 36.90 0.47
N GLY A 109 36.29 37.09 1.34
CA GLY A 109 34.95 37.58 1.00
C GLY A 109 34.07 36.56 0.28
N GLN A 110 34.51 35.31 0.14
CA GLN A 110 33.70 34.24 -0.47
C GLN A 110 32.92 33.47 0.60
N PRO A 111 31.71 32.95 0.26
CA PRO A 111 30.97 32.09 1.17
C PRO A 111 31.78 30.87 1.56
N GLN A 112 31.88 30.59 2.86
CA GLN A 112 32.42 29.32 3.31
C GLN A 112 31.50 28.19 2.90
N THR A 113 32.05 27.13 2.32
CA THR A 113 31.28 25.97 1.88
C THR A 113 31.74 24.71 2.60
N ARG A 114 30.77 23.84 2.90
CA ARG A 114 31.03 22.47 3.36
C ARG A 114 30.52 21.46 2.35
N VAL A 115 31.14 20.29 2.29
CA VAL A 115 30.62 19.18 1.51
C VAL A 115 29.58 18.45 2.35
N ALA A 116 28.35 18.45 1.88
CA ALA A 116 27.25 17.69 2.48
C ALA A 116 26.85 16.52 1.54
N THR A 117 26.44 15.42 2.13
CA THR A 117 25.91 14.28 1.37
C THR A 117 24.39 14.40 1.34
N ARG A 118 23.83 14.53 0.13
CA ARG A 118 22.38 14.45 -0.09
C ARG A 118 22.00 13.14 -0.74
N ILE A 119 20.84 12.60 -0.34
CA ILE A 119 20.25 11.43 -0.96
C ILE A 119 19.21 11.92 -1.97
N ILE A 120 19.44 11.62 -3.24
CA ILE A 120 18.49 11.92 -4.31
C ILE A 120 17.74 10.64 -4.67
N PRO A 121 16.39 10.67 -4.69
CA PRO A 121 15.60 9.56 -5.18
C PRO A 121 15.88 9.37 -6.68
N ARG A 122 16.21 8.15 -7.09
CA ARG A 122 16.27 7.78 -8.50
C ARG A 122 15.32 6.62 -8.76
N TYR A 123 14.53 6.78 -9.79
CA TYR A 123 13.60 5.77 -10.28
C TYR A 123 14.12 5.24 -11.62
N TYR A 124 13.89 3.94 -11.86
CA TYR A 124 14.30 3.30 -13.11
C TYR A 124 13.31 2.18 -13.46
N PRO A 125 13.10 1.88 -14.74
CA PRO A 125 12.29 0.74 -15.13
C PRO A 125 13.03 -0.56 -14.80
N CYS A 126 12.34 -1.50 -14.18
CA CYS A 126 12.85 -2.84 -13.94
C CYS A 126 11.79 -3.89 -14.23
N TYR A 127 12.20 -5.14 -14.33
CA TYR A 127 11.32 -6.22 -14.76
C TYR A 127 11.16 -7.25 -13.66
N VAL A 128 9.92 -7.68 -13.48
CA VAL A 128 9.54 -8.83 -12.67
C VAL A 128 8.83 -9.87 -13.53
N PHE A 129 8.78 -11.10 -13.08
CA PHE A 129 8.18 -12.23 -13.78
C PHE A 129 7.22 -12.92 -12.82
N ASP A 130 6.05 -13.32 -13.33
CA ASP A 130 5.11 -14.11 -12.55
C ASP A 130 5.59 -15.56 -12.41
N VAL A 131 5.15 -16.25 -11.37
CA VAL A 131 5.47 -17.67 -11.13
C VAL A 131 5.10 -18.56 -12.32
N SER A 132 4.00 -18.25 -13.00
CA SER A 132 3.56 -18.95 -14.21
C SER A 132 4.56 -18.89 -15.37
N GLN A 133 5.49 -17.93 -15.35
CA GLN A 133 6.56 -17.73 -16.32
C GLN A 133 7.86 -18.46 -15.92
N THR A 134 7.84 -19.23 -14.83
CA THR A 134 9.05 -19.84 -14.27
C THR A 134 8.89 -21.36 -14.12
N ASP A 135 10.03 -22.07 -14.23
CA ASP A 135 10.15 -23.48 -13.93
C ASP A 135 11.12 -23.71 -12.76
N GLY A 136 10.99 -24.80 -12.03
CA GLY A 136 11.87 -25.15 -10.92
C GLY A 136 11.14 -25.72 -9.73
N LYS A 137 11.68 -25.53 -8.51
CA LYS A 137 11.07 -26.06 -7.29
C LYS A 137 9.67 -25.48 -7.07
N PRO A 138 8.72 -26.29 -6.52
CA PRO A 138 7.46 -25.73 -6.03
C PRO A 138 7.73 -24.57 -5.06
N LEU A 139 6.88 -23.55 -5.11
CA LEU A 139 6.93 -22.53 -4.08
C LEU A 139 6.55 -23.15 -2.74
N PRO A 140 7.14 -22.69 -1.62
CA PRO A 140 6.62 -23.02 -0.30
C PRO A 140 5.13 -22.68 -0.27
N GLU A 141 4.30 -23.62 0.12
CA GLU A 141 2.89 -23.34 0.36
C GLU A 141 2.81 -22.18 1.38
N LEU A 142 2.23 -21.07 0.97
CA LEU A 142 1.80 -20.05 1.89
C LEU A 142 0.85 -20.74 2.87
N ALA A 143 1.08 -20.54 4.17
CA ALA A 143 0.47 -21.24 5.30
C ALA A 143 -0.91 -21.85 5.02
N PRO A 144 -1.19 -23.05 5.57
CA PRO A 144 -2.38 -23.82 5.23
C PRO A 144 -3.65 -23.00 5.39
N GLU A 145 -4.64 -23.27 4.52
CA GLU A 145 -5.97 -22.65 4.53
C GLU A 145 -6.46 -22.34 5.93
N LEU A 146 -6.95 -21.10 6.10
CA LEU A 146 -7.64 -20.65 7.30
C LEU A 146 -8.99 -21.39 7.43
N THR A 147 -8.95 -22.67 7.72
CA THR A 147 -10.13 -23.37 8.24
C THR A 147 -10.40 -22.80 9.60
N GLY A 148 -11.55 -22.18 9.79
CA GLY A 148 -12.07 -21.45 10.96
C GLY A 148 -11.65 -21.87 12.37
N ASP A 149 -10.37 -22.02 12.60
CA ASP A 149 -9.79 -22.50 13.85
C ASP A 149 -9.68 -21.34 14.84
N VAL A 150 -10.36 -21.46 15.95
CA VAL A 150 -10.41 -20.51 17.09
C VAL A 150 -9.00 -20.06 17.51
N HIS A 151 -8.03 -20.94 17.42
CA HIS A 151 -6.64 -20.64 17.81
C HIS A 151 -5.98 -19.57 16.94
N ARG A 152 -6.29 -19.51 15.67
CA ARG A 152 -5.76 -18.48 14.77
C ARG A 152 -6.50 -17.15 14.88
N PHE A 153 -7.79 -17.18 15.20
CA PHE A 153 -8.56 -15.97 15.46
C PHE A 153 -7.92 -15.15 16.58
N GLU A 154 -7.62 -15.75 17.71
CA GLU A 154 -6.97 -15.11 18.86
C GLU A 154 -5.61 -14.50 18.47
N GLN A 155 -4.80 -15.26 17.72
CA GLN A 155 -3.50 -14.78 17.24
C GLN A 155 -3.63 -13.55 16.34
N TYR A 156 -4.57 -13.57 15.37
CA TYR A 156 -4.81 -12.43 14.51
C TYR A 156 -5.37 -11.24 15.27
N PHE A 157 -6.31 -11.50 16.16
CA PHE A 157 -6.91 -10.45 16.98
C PHE A 157 -5.86 -9.72 17.83
N GLU A 158 -5.02 -10.44 18.54
CA GLU A 158 -3.96 -9.85 19.35
C GLU A 158 -2.86 -9.20 18.49
N ALA A 159 -2.51 -9.76 17.34
CA ALA A 159 -1.56 -9.15 16.41
C ALA A 159 -2.07 -7.81 15.86
N ILE A 160 -3.34 -7.74 15.43
CA ILE A 160 -3.95 -6.50 14.92
C ILE A 160 -4.06 -5.48 16.05
N LYS A 161 -4.49 -5.90 17.24
CA LYS A 161 -4.57 -5.06 18.43
C LYS A 161 -3.20 -4.47 18.81
N ALA A 162 -2.12 -5.26 18.69
CA ALA A 162 -0.76 -4.79 18.92
C ALA A 162 -0.27 -3.79 17.86
N CYS A 163 -0.82 -3.81 16.63
CA CYS A 163 -0.54 -2.82 15.61
C CYS A 163 -1.30 -1.50 15.81
N SER A 164 -2.34 -1.49 16.64
CA SER A 164 -3.13 -0.30 16.89
C SER A 164 -2.36 0.74 17.71
N PRO A 165 -2.31 2.02 17.29
CA PRO A 165 -1.73 3.09 18.10
C PRO A 165 -2.62 3.47 19.29
N PHE A 166 -3.88 3.00 19.31
CA PHE A 166 -4.87 3.30 20.34
C PHE A 166 -5.26 2.03 21.12
N PRO A 167 -5.59 2.14 22.41
CA PRO A 167 -6.09 1.02 23.18
C PRO A 167 -7.41 0.51 22.57
N VAL A 168 -7.55 -0.82 22.52
CA VAL A 168 -8.72 -1.53 22.00
C VAL A 168 -9.47 -2.17 23.14
N SER A 169 -10.79 -1.90 23.25
CA SER A 169 -11.70 -2.53 24.17
C SER A 169 -12.85 -3.26 23.45
N ILE A 170 -13.33 -4.34 24.05
CA ILE A 170 -14.56 -5.01 23.61
C ILE A 170 -15.65 -4.64 24.60
N GLU A 171 -16.60 -3.83 24.16
CA GLU A 171 -17.67 -3.32 25.01
C GLU A 171 -18.93 -2.95 24.22
N ASN A 172 -20.07 -2.93 24.91
CA ASN A 172 -21.30 -2.46 24.31
C ASN A 172 -21.34 -0.92 24.31
N PHE A 173 -21.74 -0.35 23.20
CA PHE A 173 -22.00 1.08 23.03
C PHE A 173 -23.26 1.31 22.19
N ALA A 174 -23.83 2.50 22.30
CA ALA A 174 -25.06 2.88 21.61
C ALA A 174 -24.86 2.98 20.09
N GLY A 175 -25.94 2.77 19.32
CA GLY A 175 -25.95 2.88 17.88
C GLY A 175 -25.77 1.53 17.16
N THR A 176 -25.80 1.57 15.80
CA THR A 176 -25.75 0.39 14.93
C THR A 176 -24.31 0.03 14.51
N ALA A 177 -23.34 0.93 14.71
CA ALA A 177 -21.94 0.68 14.38
C ALA A 177 -21.41 -0.55 15.10
N LYS A 178 -20.56 -1.34 14.44
CA LYS A 178 -19.94 -2.57 14.97
C LYS A 178 -18.62 -2.28 15.68
N GLY A 179 -17.94 -1.21 15.27
CA GLY A 179 -16.75 -0.65 15.88
C GLY A 179 -16.80 0.88 15.87
N VAL A 180 -15.95 1.50 16.63
CA VAL A 180 -15.75 2.96 16.67
C VAL A 180 -14.29 3.27 16.98
N CYS A 181 -13.63 3.98 16.08
CA CYS A 181 -12.36 4.65 16.35
C CYS A 181 -12.64 6.10 16.76
N ASP A 182 -12.41 6.41 18.02
CA ASP A 182 -12.54 7.76 18.53
C ASP A 182 -11.18 8.45 18.51
N LEU A 183 -10.98 9.34 17.56
CA LEU A 183 -9.74 10.09 17.37
C LEU A 183 -9.51 11.14 18.47
N ALA A 184 -10.59 11.60 19.14
CA ALA A 184 -10.47 12.59 20.20
C ALA A 184 -10.02 11.96 21.53
N THR A 185 -10.58 10.80 21.88
CA THR A 185 -10.19 10.04 23.07
C THR A 185 -9.05 9.05 22.80
N GLN A 186 -8.63 8.93 21.54
CA GLN A 186 -7.59 7.98 21.11
C GLN A 186 -7.88 6.55 21.55
N SER A 187 -9.09 6.06 21.28
CA SER A 187 -9.55 4.73 21.70
C SER A 187 -10.32 4.02 20.59
N ILE A 188 -10.24 2.69 20.58
CA ILE A 188 -11.02 1.82 19.69
C ILE A 188 -11.92 0.94 20.53
N ARG A 189 -13.22 0.91 20.17
CA ARG A 189 -14.22 0.08 20.81
C ARG A 189 -14.87 -0.85 19.80
N ILE A 190 -14.94 -2.14 20.12
CA ILE A 190 -15.52 -3.18 19.25
C ILE A 190 -16.71 -3.79 19.99
N LYS A 191 -17.84 -3.98 19.32
CA LYS A 191 -18.99 -4.66 19.91
C LYS A 191 -18.71 -6.13 20.16
N PRO A 192 -19.13 -6.69 21.31
CA PRO A 192 -19.06 -8.11 21.57
C PRO A 192 -20.06 -8.91 20.71
N ASN A 193 -19.96 -10.23 20.75
CA ASN A 193 -20.90 -11.19 20.15
C ASN A 193 -21.07 -11.10 18.63
N MET A 194 -20.07 -10.62 17.90
CA MET A 194 -19.99 -10.74 16.46
C MET A 194 -19.29 -12.04 16.04
N GLY A 195 -19.55 -12.52 14.82
CA GLY A 195 -18.78 -13.61 14.24
C GLY A 195 -17.29 -13.24 14.11
N GLN A 196 -16.41 -14.24 14.14
CA GLN A 196 -14.96 -14.04 14.15
C GLN A 196 -14.47 -13.19 12.95
N THR A 197 -14.91 -13.51 11.74
CA THR A 197 -14.59 -12.73 10.52
C THR A 197 -15.01 -11.27 10.67
N GLN A 198 -16.23 -11.02 11.17
CA GLN A 198 -16.73 -9.66 11.35
C GLN A 198 -15.93 -8.91 12.42
N THR A 199 -15.55 -9.59 13.50
CA THR A 199 -14.75 -8.98 14.58
C THR A 199 -13.38 -8.56 14.08
N LEU A 200 -12.67 -9.45 13.37
CA LEU A 200 -11.36 -9.14 12.79
C LEU A 200 -11.47 -8.00 11.76
N LYS A 201 -12.41 -8.09 10.83
CA LYS A 201 -12.65 -7.06 9.82
C LYS A 201 -12.92 -5.70 10.46
N THR A 202 -13.77 -5.66 11.49
CA THR A 202 -14.08 -4.43 12.21
C THR A 202 -12.85 -3.89 12.93
N LEU A 203 -12.09 -4.74 13.62
CA LEU A 203 -10.87 -4.32 14.32
C LEU A 203 -9.82 -3.75 13.33
N ILE A 204 -9.63 -4.37 12.17
CA ILE A 204 -8.72 -3.86 11.13
C ILE A 204 -9.20 -2.51 10.61
N HIS A 205 -10.50 -2.36 10.34
CA HIS A 205 -11.11 -1.12 9.86
C HIS A 205 -10.90 0.04 10.86
N GLU A 206 -11.19 -0.16 12.14
CA GLU A 206 -11.00 0.86 13.17
C GLU A 206 -9.50 1.17 13.41
N THR A 207 -8.63 0.15 13.30
CA THR A 207 -7.18 0.35 13.37
C THR A 207 -6.67 1.15 12.17
N ALA A 208 -7.23 0.93 10.98
CA ALA A 208 -6.91 1.74 9.80
C ALA A 208 -7.30 3.21 10.00
N HIS A 209 -8.47 3.50 10.59
CA HIS A 209 -8.82 4.87 10.97
C HIS A 209 -7.80 5.48 11.94
N ALA A 210 -7.37 4.74 12.95
CA ALA A 210 -6.39 5.21 13.92
C ALA A 210 -5.02 5.53 13.27
N LEU A 211 -4.57 4.68 12.35
CA LEU A 211 -3.26 4.83 11.68
C LEU A 211 -3.26 5.91 10.58
N LEU A 212 -4.31 5.94 9.77
CA LEU A 212 -4.36 6.80 8.57
C LEU A 212 -4.91 8.19 8.87
N HIS A 213 -5.82 8.33 9.85
CA HIS A 213 -6.62 9.53 10.03
C HIS A 213 -6.34 10.28 11.33
N SER A 214 -5.39 9.83 12.14
CA SER A 214 -5.01 10.52 13.39
C SER A 214 -4.08 11.71 13.18
N SER A 215 -3.43 11.81 12.01
CA SER A 215 -2.50 12.89 11.72
C SER A 215 -3.20 14.23 11.46
N PRO A 216 -2.53 15.37 11.70
CA PRO A 216 -3.10 16.68 11.39
C PRO A 216 -3.49 16.84 9.91
N GLU A 217 -2.69 16.26 8.99
CA GLU A 217 -2.91 16.33 7.55
C GLU A 217 -4.19 15.60 7.11
N ALA A 218 -4.57 14.56 7.84
CA ALA A 218 -5.78 13.79 7.56
C ALA A 218 -7.07 14.46 8.11
N ARG A 219 -6.96 15.53 8.89
CA ARG A 219 -8.14 16.25 9.45
C ARG A 219 -9.03 16.81 8.36
N ASP A 220 -8.41 17.32 7.28
CA ASP A 220 -9.12 17.96 6.17
C ASP A 220 -9.75 16.97 5.18
N LEU A 221 -9.50 15.67 5.33
CA LEU A 221 -10.14 14.64 4.51
C LEU A 221 -11.63 14.56 4.89
N ASP A 222 -12.49 14.49 3.87
CA ASP A 222 -13.90 14.27 4.09
C ASP A 222 -14.17 12.85 4.62
N ARG A 223 -15.34 12.67 5.24
CA ARG A 223 -15.71 11.39 5.82
C ARG A 223 -15.78 10.25 4.79
N PRO A 224 -16.40 10.41 3.61
CA PRO A 224 -16.41 9.38 2.58
C PRO A 224 -15.01 8.90 2.19
N THR A 225 -14.06 9.80 2.01
CA THR A 225 -12.67 9.44 1.68
C THR A 225 -12.04 8.59 2.79
N LYS A 226 -12.19 9.00 4.06
CA LYS A 226 -11.69 8.22 5.21
C LYS A 226 -12.28 6.82 5.27
N GLU A 227 -13.58 6.68 5.00
CA GLU A 227 -14.25 5.38 5.01
C GLU A 227 -13.75 4.47 3.87
N VAL A 228 -13.55 5.02 2.66
CA VAL A 228 -12.99 4.25 1.52
C VAL A 228 -11.58 3.76 1.85
N GLU A 229 -10.74 4.61 2.42
CA GLU A 229 -9.36 4.25 2.79
C GLU A 229 -9.35 3.15 3.86
N ALA A 230 -10.15 3.27 4.92
CA ALA A 230 -10.23 2.29 5.99
C ALA A 230 -10.80 0.95 5.50
N GLU A 231 -11.90 0.98 4.72
CA GLU A 231 -12.54 -0.23 4.21
C GLU A 231 -11.67 -0.95 3.17
N SER A 232 -10.98 -0.20 2.29
CA SER A 232 -10.03 -0.76 1.33
C SER A 232 -8.86 -1.43 2.03
N THR A 233 -8.34 -0.80 3.10
CA THR A 233 -7.28 -1.35 3.93
C THR A 233 -7.73 -2.64 4.61
N ALA A 234 -8.92 -2.64 5.21
CA ALA A 234 -9.49 -3.82 5.84
C ALA A 234 -9.67 -4.96 4.83
N PHE A 235 -10.20 -4.67 3.64
CA PHE A 235 -10.33 -5.66 2.59
C PHE A 235 -8.99 -6.25 2.15
N ILE A 236 -7.97 -5.41 1.88
CA ILE A 236 -6.65 -5.88 1.46
C ILE A 236 -6.03 -6.80 2.50
N ILE A 237 -6.10 -6.43 3.77
CA ILE A 237 -5.54 -7.23 4.87
C ILE A 237 -6.31 -8.54 5.02
N CYS A 238 -7.64 -8.51 5.05
CA CYS A 238 -8.47 -9.70 5.14
C CYS A 238 -8.20 -10.64 3.96
N ALA A 239 -8.17 -10.13 2.72
CA ALA A 239 -7.90 -10.92 1.53
C ALA A 239 -6.48 -11.53 1.52
N HIS A 240 -5.48 -10.82 2.09
CA HIS A 240 -4.12 -11.34 2.22
C HIS A 240 -4.05 -12.57 3.15
N TYR A 241 -4.86 -12.58 4.20
CA TYR A 241 -4.98 -13.71 5.13
C TYR A 241 -6.12 -14.67 4.78
N GLU A 242 -6.61 -14.62 3.53
CA GLU A 242 -7.68 -15.49 3.00
C GLU A 242 -8.99 -15.41 3.80
N ILE A 243 -9.23 -14.30 4.49
CA ILE A 243 -10.48 -13.97 5.17
C ILE A 243 -11.39 -13.29 4.16
N ASP A 244 -12.41 -14.00 3.69
CA ASP A 244 -13.36 -13.45 2.70
C ASP A 244 -14.31 -12.45 3.35
N THR A 245 -14.22 -11.21 2.91
CA THR A 245 -15.10 -10.10 3.31
C THR A 245 -15.77 -9.43 2.12
N SER A 246 -15.71 -10.05 0.94
CA SER A 246 -16.13 -9.45 -0.32
C SER A 246 -17.62 -9.04 -0.35
N ASP A 247 -18.50 -9.87 0.20
CA ASP A 247 -19.94 -9.61 0.24
C ASP A 247 -20.32 -8.36 1.06
N TYR A 248 -19.45 -7.95 1.97
CA TYR A 248 -19.69 -6.81 2.84
C TYR A 248 -18.96 -5.54 2.38
N SER A 249 -17.70 -5.67 1.98
CA SER A 249 -16.84 -4.50 1.69
C SER A 249 -17.20 -3.81 0.38
N PHE A 250 -17.62 -4.55 -0.66
CA PHE A 250 -17.87 -3.95 -1.97
C PHE A 250 -19.10 -3.05 -2.08
N PRO A 251 -20.28 -3.43 -1.55
CA PRO A 251 -21.43 -2.53 -1.54
C PRO A 251 -21.12 -1.22 -0.82
N TYR A 252 -20.32 -1.28 0.23
CA TYR A 252 -19.95 -0.12 1.03
C TYR A 252 -18.99 0.81 0.30
N VAL A 253 -17.88 0.28 -0.24
CA VAL A 253 -16.90 1.05 -1.03
C VAL A 253 -17.55 1.65 -2.28
N ALA A 254 -18.38 0.90 -3.00
CA ALA A 254 -19.08 1.40 -4.17
C ALA A 254 -19.98 2.59 -3.82
N THR A 255 -20.68 2.52 -2.69
CA THR A 255 -21.52 3.63 -2.21
C THR A 255 -20.69 4.86 -1.91
N CYS A 256 -19.55 4.71 -1.21
CA CYS A 256 -18.66 5.82 -0.89
C CYS A 256 -18.05 6.46 -2.14
N LEU A 257 -17.60 5.66 -3.11
CA LEU A 257 -17.03 6.14 -4.38
C LEU A 257 -18.02 6.91 -5.25
N LEU A 258 -19.32 6.57 -5.20
CA LEU A 258 -20.36 7.30 -5.93
C LEU A 258 -20.58 8.72 -5.38
N TYR A 259 -20.25 8.98 -4.14
CA TYR A 259 -20.42 10.28 -3.48
C TYR A 259 -19.13 11.12 -3.42
N THR A 260 -17.96 10.56 -3.77
CA THR A 260 -16.72 11.33 -3.87
C THR A 260 -16.65 12.01 -5.23
N SER A 261 -16.92 13.32 -5.27
CA SER A 261 -16.45 14.16 -6.38
C SER A 261 -14.92 14.08 -6.42
N PRO A 262 -14.27 14.11 -7.61
CA PRO A 262 -12.82 14.09 -7.70
C PRO A 262 -12.25 15.20 -6.83
N SER A 263 -11.47 14.81 -5.82
CA SER A 263 -10.83 15.77 -4.91
C SER A 263 -9.77 16.57 -5.67
N PRO A 264 -9.63 17.88 -5.42
CA PRO A 264 -8.54 18.68 -5.98
C PRO A 264 -7.13 18.14 -5.64
N ARG A 265 -7.02 17.16 -4.73
CA ARG A 265 -5.77 16.47 -4.35
C ARG A 265 -5.34 15.36 -5.30
N ASP A 266 -6.19 14.94 -6.25
CA ASP A 266 -5.77 14.00 -7.31
C ASP A 266 -4.61 14.55 -8.15
N GLY A 267 -4.34 15.87 -8.10
CA GLY A 267 -3.14 16.53 -8.62
C GLY A 267 -1.86 16.36 -7.78
N LEU A 268 -1.93 15.84 -6.54
CA LEU A 268 -0.75 15.65 -5.66
C LEU A 268 -0.05 14.29 -5.85
N LEU A 269 -0.60 13.42 -6.70
CA LEU A 269 0.12 12.22 -7.16
C LEU A 269 1.23 12.55 -8.17
N SER A 270 1.44 13.84 -8.49
CA SER A 270 2.45 14.34 -9.43
C SER A 270 3.64 15.05 -8.77
N ARG A 271 3.93 14.81 -7.47
CA ARG A 271 5.15 15.32 -6.84
C ARG A 271 5.96 14.22 -6.19
#